data_b594d440d8813216348033050b346843
#
_entry.id   b594d440d8813216348033050b346843
#
_cell.length_a   1.000
_cell.length_b   1.000
_cell.length_c   1.000
_cell.angle_alpha   90.00
_cell.angle_beta   90.00
_cell.angle_gamma   90.00
#
_symmetry.space_group_name_H-M   'P 1'
#
loop_
_entity.id
_entity.type
_entity.pdbx_description
1 polymer ?
#
loop_
_entity_poly.entity_id
_entity_poly.type
_entity_poly.pdbx_seq_one_letter_code
_entity_poly.pdbx_strand_id
1 'polypeptide(L)'
;MASKETDIVVPDEGELAADYLEALLDIADLDGDIEIEVRSNRTYVTVGSPETADVDILSAPDVVSALQDLTRLAVQQKTGEFAKLVLDIGGSRDARALELKKLVDVAIQKIEAGAKSAALPAMTSYERKLVHDLVSERGYKSASEGEGRDRHTVISASS
;
A
#
# COMPACT_ATOMS: atom_id res chain seq x y z
N MET A 1 -31.37 -18.86 -34.43
CA MET A 1 -30.11 -19.44 -33.96
C MET A 1 -29.53 -18.55 -32.91
N ALA A 2 -29.59 -18.96 -31.65
CA ALA A 2 -28.95 -18.20 -30.57
C ALA A 2 -27.44 -18.42 -30.67
N SER A 3 -26.70 -17.36 -30.97
CA SER A 3 -25.26 -17.37 -30.83
C SER A 3 -24.96 -17.62 -29.36
N LYS A 4 -24.31 -18.74 -29.04
CA LYS A 4 -23.69 -18.88 -27.72
C LYS A 4 -22.57 -17.84 -27.66
N GLU A 5 -22.89 -16.69 -27.07
CA GLU A 5 -21.87 -15.85 -26.51
C GLU A 5 -21.15 -16.70 -25.47
N THR A 6 -19.96 -17.13 -25.80
CA THR A 6 -19.03 -17.63 -24.81
C THR A 6 -18.73 -16.45 -23.93
N ASP A 7 -19.37 -16.40 -22.75
CA ASP A 7 -18.95 -15.50 -21.69
C ASP A 7 -17.47 -15.76 -21.43
N ILE A 8 -16.62 -14.92 -21.98
CA ILE A 8 -15.21 -14.89 -21.64
C ILE A 8 -15.19 -14.36 -20.20
N VAL A 9 -15.12 -15.28 -19.24
CA VAL A 9 -14.90 -14.91 -17.86
C VAL A 9 -13.51 -14.30 -17.78
N VAL A 10 -13.44 -12.98 -17.76
CA VAL A 10 -12.18 -12.27 -17.50
C VAL A 10 -11.88 -12.50 -16.03
N PRO A 11 -10.72 -13.08 -15.67
CA PRO A 11 -10.32 -13.22 -14.28
C PRO A 11 -10.37 -11.86 -13.60
N ASP A 12 -10.85 -11.81 -12.36
CA ASP A 12 -10.89 -10.56 -11.64
C ASP A 12 -9.48 -10.08 -11.26
N GLU A 13 -9.39 -8.82 -10.89
CA GLU A 13 -8.15 -8.14 -10.53
C GLU A 13 -7.37 -8.87 -9.42
N GLY A 14 -8.10 -9.38 -8.42
CA GLY A 14 -7.51 -10.11 -7.30
C GLY A 14 -6.91 -11.45 -7.72
N GLU A 15 -7.59 -12.21 -8.55
CA GLU A 15 -7.10 -13.48 -9.08
C GLU A 15 -5.86 -13.29 -9.94
N LEU A 16 -5.85 -12.29 -10.82
CA LEU A 16 -4.69 -11.95 -11.64
C LEU A 16 -3.48 -11.54 -10.80
N ALA A 17 -3.71 -10.75 -9.76
CA ALA A 17 -2.68 -10.36 -8.81
C ALA A 17 -2.12 -11.56 -8.05
N ALA A 18 -2.98 -12.44 -7.55
CA ALA A 18 -2.59 -13.67 -6.87
C ALA A 18 -1.76 -14.60 -7.77
N ASP A 19 -2.17 -14.80 -9.01
CA ASP A 19 -1.43 -15.62 -9.98
C ASP A 19 -0.03 -15.07 -10.25
N TYR A 20 0.10 -13.75 -10.37
CA TYR A 20 1.40 -13.08 -10.55
C TYR A 20 2.31 -13.29 -9.35
N LEU A 21 1.77 -13.10 -8.15
CA LEU A 21 2.53 -13.25 -6.91
C LEU A 21 2.90 -14.70 -6.61
N GLU A 22 2.01 -15.66 -6.88
CA GLU A 22 2.33 -17.09 -6.78
C GLU A 22 3.50 -17.47 -7.70
N ALA A 23 3.47 -17.02 -8.94
CA ALA A 23 4.56 -17.28 -9.89
C ALA A 23 5.88 -16.67 -9.41
N LEU A 24 5.84 -15.47 -8.84
CA LEU A 24 7.01 -14.81 -8.28
C LEU A 24 7.58 -15.58 -7.07
N LEU A 25 6.72 -16.01 -6.16
CA LEU A 25 7.13 -16.81 -5.00
C LEU A 25 7.76 -18.16 -5.43
N ASP A 26 7.17 -18.82 -6.41
CA ASP A 26 7.70 -20.08 -6.95
C ASP A 26 9.10 -19.88 -7.55
N ILE A 27 9.30 -18.83 -8.34
CA ILE A 27 10.61 -18.51 -8.94
C ILE A 27 11.64 -18.17 -7.86
N ALA A 28 11.23 -17.49 -6.80
CA ALA A 28 12.09 -17.11 -5.68
C ALA A 28 12.31 -18.24 -4.66
N ASP A 29 11.66 -19.38 -4.84
CA ASP A 29 11.66 -20.51 -3.90
C ASP A 29 11.23 -20.09 -2.49
N LEU A 30 10.14 -19.31 -2.42
CA LEU A 30 9.54 -18.82 -1.19
C LEU A 30 8.15 -19.40 -1.01
N ASP A 31 7.81 -19.79 0.20
CA ASP A 31 6.48 -20.24 0.59
C ASP A 31 5.68 -19.10 1.23
N GLY A 32 4.45 -18.91 0.80
CA GLY A 32 3.52 -17.95 1.39
C GLY A 32 2.11 -18.15 0.89
N ASP A 33 1.15 -18.18 1.80
CA ASP A 33 -0.27 -18.21 1.45
C ASP A 33 -0.71 -16.85 0.94
N ILE A 34 -1.61 -16.84 -0.04
CA ILE A 34 -2.15 -15.61 -0.62
C ILE A 34 -3.64 -15.53 -0.31
N GLU A 35 -4.05 -14.44 0.30
CA GLU A 35 -5.44 -14.11 0.59
C GLU A 35 -5.86 -12.86 -0.19
N ILE A 36 -7.11 -12.86 -0.66
CA ILE A 36 -7.69 -11.75 -1.42
C ILE A 36 -8.93 -11.26 -0.70
N GLU A 37 -8.99 -9.96 -0.47
CA GLU A 37 -10.16 -9.30 0.10
C GLU A 37 -10.52 -8.05 -0.71
N VAL A 38 -11.79 -7.87 -1.01
CA VAL A 38 -12.28 -6.65 -1.69
C VAL A 38 -13.08 -5.82 -0.71
N ARG A 39 -12.63 -4.59 -0.46
CA ARG A 39 -13.29 -3.61 0.40
C ARG A 39 -13.31 -2.24 -0.25
N SER A 40 -14.46 -1.57 -0.21
CA SER A 40 -14.58 -0.19 -0.69
C SER A 40 -14.01 0.02 -2.10
N ASN A 41 -14.32 -0.89 -3.03
CA ASN A 41 -13.84 -0.88 -4.41
C ASN A 41 -12.31 -0.92 -4.56
N ARG A 42 -11.63 -1.54 -3.62
CA ARG A 42 -10.18 -1.76 -3.63
C ARG A 42 -9.88 -3.21 -3.28
N THR A 43 -8.93 -3.78 -4.00
CA THR A 43 -8.47 -5.16 -3.79
C THR A 43 -7.26 -5.17 -2.86
N TYR A 44 -7.37 -5.92 -1.77
CA TYR A 44 -6.28 -6.16 -0.83
C TYR A 44 -5.76 -7.57 -1.04
N VAL A 45 -4.47 -7.69 -1.30
CA VAL A 45 -3.79 -8.98 -1.47
C VAL A 45 -2.77 -9.13 -0.36
N THR A 46 -2.93 -10.16 0.44
CA THR A 46 -2.05 -10.47 1.56
C THR A 46 -1.21 -11.70 1.23
N VAL A 47 0.08 -11.60 1.40
CA VAL A 47 1.05 -12.69 1.17
C VAL A 47 1.70 -13.07 2.50
N GLY A 48 1.49 -14.30 2.95
CA GLY A 48 2.02 -14.80 4.21
C GLY A 48 1.43 -14.12 5.43
N SER A 49 2.07 -14.33 6.57
CA SER A 49 1.71 -13.73 7.85
C SER A 49 2.98 -13.29 8.58
N PRO A 50 2.90 -12.48 9.67
CA PRO A 50 4.07 -12.12 10.47
C PRO A 50 4.83 -13.32 11.02
N GLU A 51 4.18 -14.48 11.10
CA GLU A 51 4.76 -15.73 11.59
C GLU A 51 5.43 -16.56 10.49
N THR A 52 5.25 -16.18 9.22
CA THR A 52 5.82 -16.86 8.06
C THR A 52 7.21 -16.28 7.74
N ALA A 53 8.25 -16.91 8.21
CA ALA A 53 9.64 -16.43 8.06
C ALA A 53 10.12 -16.27 6.61
N ASP A 54 9.60 -17.10 5.68
CA ASP A 54 10.07 -17.13 4.30
C ASP A 54 9.77 -15.84 3.53
N VAL A 55 8.62 -15.21 3.77
CA VAL A 55 8.25 -13.97 3.08
C VAL A 55 8.77 -12.70 3.76
N ASP A 56 9.37 -12.82 4.92
CA ASP A 56 9.90 -11.69 5.68
C ASP A 56 10.94 -10.87 4.90
N ILE A 57 11.73 -11.56 4.08
CA ILE A 57 12.71 -10.92 3.18
C ILE A 57 12.06 -9.93 2.19
N LEU A 58 10.78 -10.13 1.87
CA LEU A 58 10.01 -9.28 0.94
C LEU A 58 9.21 -8.19 1.66
N SER A 59 9.22 -8.17 3.00
CA SER A 59 8.36 -7.29 3.80
C SER A 59 8.91 -5.87 4.00
N ALA A 60 10.13 -5.58 3.57
CA ALA A 60 10.71 -4.24 3.64
C ALA A 60 9.85 -3.23 2.85
N PRO A 61 9.62 -2.00 3.36
CA PRO A 61 8.69 -1.03 2.75
C PRO A 61 8.97 -0.71 1.29
N ASP A 62 10.21 -0.56 0.91
CA ASP A 62 10.65 -0.32 -0.46
C ASP A 62 10.42 -1.52 -1.39
N VAL A 63 10.62 -2.73 -0.89
CA VAL A 63 10.35 -3.97 -1.62
C VAL A 63 8.86 -4.16 -1.81
N VAL A 64 8.05 -3.98 -0.76
CA VAL A 64 6.58 -4.08 -0.85
C VAL A 64 6.03 -3.07 -1.86
N SER A 65 6.50 -1.83 -1.83
CA SER A 65 6.10 -0.79 -2.77
C SER A 65 6.44 -1.16 -4.22
N ALA A 66 7.64 -1.66 -4.45
CA ALA A 66 8.08 -2.10 -5.78
C ALA A 66 7.26 -3.30 -6.29
N LEU A 67 7.01 -4.28 -5.44
CA LEU A 67 6.17 -5.45 -5.78
C LEU A 67 4.72 -5.05 -6.03
N GLN A 68 4.19 -4.11 -5.28
CA GLN A 68 2.85 -3.57 -5.52
C GLN A 68 2.75 -2.91 -6.90
N ASP A 69 3.72 -2.11 -7.29
CA ASP A 69 3.75 -1.47 -8.60
C ASP A 69 3.87 -2.50 -9.74
N LEU A 70 4.74 -3.50 -9.59
CA LEU A 70 4.88 -4.58 -10.56
C LEU A 70 3.61 -5.41 -10.69
N THR A 71 2.96 -5.73 -9.57
CA THR A 71 1.69 -6.47 -9.56
C THR A 71 0.57 -5.69 -10.25
N ARG A 72 0.48 -4.39 -9.98
CA ARG A 72 -0.47 -3.50 -10.68
C ARG A 72 -0.24 -3.47 -12.18
N LEU A 73 1.01 -3.37 -12.62
CA LEU A 73 1.35 -3.39 -14.04
C LEU A 73 1.01 -4.73 -14.69
N ALA A 74 1.27 -5.84 -14.02
CA ALA A 74 0.92 -7.18 -14.52
C ALA A 74 -0.60 -7.33 -14.69
N VAL A 75 -1.39 -6.87 -13.74
CA VAL A 75 -2.86 -6.87 -13.83
C VAL A 75 -3.34 -5.95 -14.94
N GLN A 76 -2.79 -4.73 -15.03
CA GLN A 76 -3.14 -3.76 -16.06
C GLN A 76 -2.87 -4.26 -17.47
N GLN A 77 -1.80 -4.99 -17.69
CA GLN A 77 -1.50 -5.60 -18.99
C GLN A 77 -2.59 -6.58 -19.44
N LYS A 78 -3.24 -7.26 -18.49
CA LYS A 78 -4.29 -8.24 -18.80
C LYS A 78 -5.69 -7.64 -18.85
N THR A 79 -5.98 -6.63 -18.06
CA THR A 79 -7.31 -6.00 -17.97
C THR A 79 -7.44 -4.76 -18.84
N GLY A 80 -6.34 -4.09 -19.18
CA GLY A 80 -6.33 -2.78 -19.84
C GLY A 80 -6.71 -1.61 -18.93
N GLU A 81 -6.96 -1.86 -17.65
CA GLU A 81 -7.41 -0.87 -16.68
C GLU A 81 -6.45 -0.75 -15.49
N PHE A 82 -6.43 0.43 -14.87
CA PHE A 82 -5.63 0.66 -13.67
C PHE A 82 -6.16 -0.17 -12.50
N ALA A 83 -5.28 -0.96 -11.91
CA ALA A 83 -5.61 -1.81 -10.76
C ALA A 83 -5.56 -1.02 -9.44
N LYS A 84 -6.68 -0.99 -8.71
CA LYS A 84 -6.77 -0.43 -7.36
C LYS A 84 -6.40 -1.48 -6.32
N LEU A 85 -5.15 -1.79 -6.25
CA LEU A 85 -4.58 -2.90 -5.51
C LEU A 85 -3.71 -2.40 -4.36
N VAL A 86 -3.84 -3.03 -3.21
CA VAL A 86 -2.97 -2.84 -2.04
C VAL A 86 -2.36 -4.18 -1.66
N LEU A 87 -1.04 -4.23 -1.61
CA LEU A 87 -0.28 -5.42 -1.27
C LEU A 87 0.18 -5.36 0.19
N ASP A 88 -0.01 -6.46 0.90
CA ASP A 88 0.51 -6.70 2.25
C ASP A 88 1.38 -7.96 2.24
N ILE A 89 2.61 -7.85 2.71
CA ILE A 89 3.53 -8.99 2.78
C ILE A 89 3.99 -9.17 4.22
N GLY A 90 3.68 -10.34 4.80
CA GLY A 90 4.13 -10.69 6.14
C GLY A 90 3.72 -9.70 7.23
N GLY A 91 2.56 -9.05 7.11
CA GLY A 91 2.11 -8.02 8.04
C GLY A 91 2.75 -6.64 7.81
N SER A 92 3.34 -6.40 6.64
CA SER A 92 4.01 -5.13 6.29
C SER A 92 3.13 -3.89 6.44
N ARG A 93 1.83 -4.00 6.18
CA ARG A 93 0.88 -2.87 6.33
C ARG A 93 0.76 -2.42 7.77
N ASP A 94 0.60 -3.34 8.71
CA ASP A 94 0.49 -3.02 10.13
C ASP A 94 1.81 -2.47 10.67
N ALA A 95 2.93 -3.06 10.28
CA ALA A 95 4.27 -2.56 10.62
C ALA A 95 4.49 -1.15 10.07
N ARG A 96 4.11 -0.90 8.82
CA ARG A 96 4.23 0.43 8.19
C ARG A 96 3.29 1.45 8.81
N ALA A 97 2.06 1.07 9.14
CA ALA A 97 1.12 1.95 9.84
C ALA A 97 1.66 2.39 11.20
N LEU A 98 2.32 1.49 11.93
CA LEU A 98 2.97 1.80 13.20
C LEU A 98 4.15 2.77 13.02
N GLU A 99 4.98 2.59 11.99
CA GLU A 99 6.05 3.53 11.65
C GLU A 99 5.50 4.92 11.31
N LEU A 100 4.46 5.00 10.49
CA LEU A 100 3.82 6.28 10.14
C LEU A 100 3.26 6.99 11.37
N LYS A 101 2.66 6.24 12.28
CA LYS A 101 2.19 6.78 13.56
C LYS A 101 3.33 7.38 14.40
N LYS A 102 4.46 6.69 14.47
CA LYS A 102 5.65 7.20 15.16
C LYS A 102 6.20 8.48 14.52
N LEU A 103 6.23 8.54 13.19
CA LEU A 103 6.65 9.74 12.45
C LEU A 103 5.73 10.93 12.74
N VAL A 104 4.42 10.71 12.78
CA VAL A 104 3.44 11.73 13.15
C VAL A 104 3.66 12.19 14.60
N ASP A 105 3.86 11.28 15.53
CA ASP A 105 4.12 11.61 16.94
C ASP A 105 5.35 12.50 17.09
N VAL A 106 6.45 12.16 16.43
CA VAL A 106 7.68 12.96 16.47
C VAL A 106 7.47 14.35 15.85
N ALA A 107 6.76 14.43 14.73
CA ALA A 107 6.46 15.69 14.05
C ALA A 107 5.59 16.61 14.93
N ILE A 108 4.58 16.07 15.59
CA ILE A 108 3.73 16.81 16.52
C ILE A 108 4.53 17.32 17.73
N GLN A 109 5.40 16.50 18.28
CA GLN A 109 6.29 16.92 19.37
C GLN A 109 7.18 18.11 18.98
N LYS A 110 7.68 18.14 17.74
CA LYS A 110 8.44 19.29 17.23
C LYS A 110 7.60 20.56 17.16
N ILE A 111 6.35 20.44 16.73
CA ILE A 111 5.40 21.57 16.66
C ILE A 111 5.07 22.08 18.08
N GLU A 112 4.83 21.17 19.01
CA GLU A 112 4.59 21.52 20.44
C GLU A 112 5.81 22.19 21.08
N ALA A 113 7.01 21.86 20.63
CA ALA A 113 8.25 22.48 21.05
C ALA A 113 8.54 23.86 20.40
N GLY A 114 7.65 24.33 19.52
CA GLY A 114 7.73 25.68 18.93
C GLY A 114 8.00 25.72 17.43
N ALA A 115 8.13 24.57 16.74
CA ALA A 115 8.24 24.55 15.28
C ALA A 115 6.91 24.97 14.63
N LYS A 116 6.98 25.77 13.57
CA LYS A 116 5.78 26.20 12.81
C LYS A 116 5.17 25.06 12.00
N SER A 117 6.00 24.18 11.50
CA SER A 117 5.63 23.02 10.73
C SER A 117 6.68 21.92 10.84
N ALA A 118 6.30 20.71 10.47
CA ALA A 118 7.21 19.57 10.41
C ALA A 118 6.92 18.77 9.13
N ALA A 119 7.95 18.56 8.33
CA ALA A 119 7.87 17.74 7.11
C ALA A 119 8.17 16.28 7.43
N LEU A 120 7.38 15.38 6.88
CA LEU A 120 7.61 13.93 6.93
C LEU A 120 8.40 13.48 5.70
N PRO A 121 9.03 12.29 5.73
CA PRO A 121 9.65 11.71 4.54
C PRO A 121 8.65 11.52 3.40
N ALA A 122 9.16 11.44 2.17
CA ALA A 122 8.35 11.11 1.00
C ALA A 122 7.64 9.77 1.17
N MET A 123 6.39 9.68 0.72
CA MET A 123 5.57 8.51 0.87
C MET A 123 4.50 8.41 -0.23
N THR A 124 3.91 7.24 -0.37
CA THR A 124 2.86 6.99 -1.37
C THR A 124 1.58 7.76 -1.08
N SER A 125 0.71 7.89 -2.08
CA SER A 125 -0.62 8.53 -1.91
C SER A 125 -1.46 7.86 -0.83
N TYR A 126 -1.40 6.54 -0.75
CA TYR A 126 -2.09 5.77 0.28
C TYR A 126 -1.56 6.09 1.68
N GLU A 127 -0.25 6.11 1.85
CA GLU A 127 0.39 6.45 3.12
C GLU A 127 0.12 7.90 3.54
N ARG A 128 0.17 8.84 2.59
CA ARG A 128 -0.17 10.24 2.87
C ARG A 128 -1.61 10.39 3.37
N LYS A 129 -2.55 9.62 2.80
CA LYS A 129 -3.93 9.62 3.29
C LYS A 129 -4.03 9.11 4.73
N LEU A 130 -3.35 8.01 5.06
CA LEU A 130 -3.29 7.52 6.45
C LEU A 130 -2.73 8.57 7.40
N VAL A 131 -1.68 9.25 7.01
CA VAL A 131 -1.06 10.33 7.80
C VAL A 131 -2.03 11.51 7.98
N HIS A 132 -2.72 11.94 6.93
CA HIS A 132 -3.72 13.01 7.02
C HIS A 132 -4.83 12.67 8.02
N ASP A 133 -5.33 11.44 7.99
CA ASP A 133 -6.35 10.97 8.93
C ASP A 133 -5.83 10.99 10.37
N LEU A 134 -4.64 10.46 10.63
CA LEU A 134 -4.00 10.45 11.93
C LEU A 134 -3.77 11.87 12.49
N VAL A 135 -3.31 12.78 11.64
CA VAL A 135 -3.04 14.19 12.01
C VAL A 135 -4.34 14.91 12.33
N SER A 136 -5.37 14.71 11.53
CA SER A 136 -6.70 15.29 11.72
C SER A 136 -7.34 14.82 13.03
N GLU A 137 -7.25 13.55 13.36
CA GLU A 137 -7.74 12.98 14.62
C GLU A 137 -7.09 13.63 15.85
N ARG A 138 -5.86 14.14 15.71
CA ARG A 138 -5.12 14.82 16.78
C ARG A 138 -5.29 16.33 16.79
N GLY A 139 -6.14 16.87 15.92
CA GLY A 139 -6.46 18.29 15.86
C GLY A 139 -5.40 19.16 15.18
N TYR A 140 -4.51 18.58 14.39
CA TYR A 140 -3.52 19.30 13.59
C TYR A 140 -3.93 19.39 12.13
N LYS A 141 -3.28 20.25 11.36
CA LYS A 141 -3.44 20.40 9.93
C LYS A 141 -2.32 19.70 9.19
N SER A 142 -2.62 19.19 8.03
CA SER A 142 -1.63 18.59 7.14
C SER A 142 -1.91 18.94 5.68
N ALA A 143 -0.84 19.01 4.89
CA ALA A 143 -0.90 19.22 3.45
C ALA A 143 0.13 18.35 2.76
N SER A 144 -0.17 17.87 1.56
CA SER A 144 0.80 17.19 0.71
C SER A 144 1.54 18.22 -0.14
N GLU A 145 2.86 18.15 -0.13
CA GLU A 145 3.77 19.01 -0.89
C GLU A 145 4.73 18.17 -1.73
N GLY A 146 5.33 18.79 -2.73
CA GLY A 146 6.26 18.14 -3.63
C GLY A 146 5.57 17.41 -4.79
N GLU A 147 6.37 16.82 -5.66
CA GLU A 147 5.91 16.12 -6.86
C GLU A 147 6.57 14.74 -7.00
N GLY A 148 5.86 13.83 -7.65
CA GLY A 148 6.38 12.50 -7.97
C GLY A 148 6.87 11.74 -6.74
N ARG A 149 8.11 11.28 -6.79
CA ARG A 149 8.73 10.49 -5.72
C ARG A 149 9.06 11.29 -4.46
N ASP A 150 9.15 12.61 -4.57
CA ASP A 150 9.47 13.51 -3.45
C ASP A 150 8.23 14.02 -2.72
N ARG A 151 7.05 13.61 -3.16
CA ARG A 151 5.80 14.06 -2.57
C ARG A 151 5.64 13.53 -1.14
N HIS A 152 5.42 14.45 -0.22
CA HIS A 152 5.40 14.19 1.23
C HIS A 152 4.32 15.00 1.92
N THR A 153 4.09 14.70 3.19
CA THR A 153 3.15 15.43 4.05
C THR A 153 3.88 16.43 4.96
N VAL A 154 3.33 17.62 5.08
CA VAL A 154 3.77 18.64 6.03
C VAL A 154 2.66 18.86 7.05
N ILE A 155 3.01 18.80 8.33
CA ILE A 155 2.09 18.99 9.46
C ILE A 155 2.30 20.38 10.02
N SER A 156 1.20 21.06 10.40
CA SER A 156 1.22 22.36 11.04
C SER A 156 0.19 22.44 12.15
N ALA A 157 0.40 23.38 13.10
CA ALA A 157 -0.59 23.63 14.14
C ALA A 157 -1.91 24.13 13.54
N SER A 158 -3.02 23.74 14.15
CA SER A 158 -4.32 24.38 13.90
C SER A 158 -4.30 25.74 14.55
N SER A 159 -4.41 26.79 13.76
CA SER A 159 -4.57 28.16 14.26
C SER A 159 -5.91 28.35 14.94
#